data_dd893fd6b5afefd016f96ac299aca6f7
#
_entry.id   dd893fd6b5afefd016f96ac299aca6f7
#
_cell.length_a   1.000
_cell.length_b   1.000
_cell.length_c   1.000
_cell.angle_alpha   90.00
_cell.angle_beta   90.00
_cell.angle_gamma   90.00
#
_symmetry.space_group_name_H-M   'P 1'
#
loop_
_entity.id
_entity.type
_entity.pdbx_description
1 polymer ?
#
loop_
_entity_poly.entity_id
_entity_poly.type
_entity_poly.pdbx_seq_one_letter_code
_entity_poly.pdbx_strand_id
1 'polypeptide(L)'
;MAKMATLPNIVLVHGAWADGSSWSAVVERLQADSYTVTAPQFPLTSLADNVARLRQVLARQHGPTLLVGHSYGGQIITALGADAPNVIGLVYIAGFGLDQGESIGALLAQGASPPAIAHLDIDPQGFAWLPEEDFVGHFAADVDPVKARVMFAVQQPLSASALGEVMGVPAWKKLPTWFLVADGDQTIPPDAERQFAKRMGATTVEIASNHVAMVSHPDEVLKLIKTAIHALPVPA
;
A
#
# COMPACT_ATOMS: atom_id res chain seq x y z
N MET A 1 20.53 33.74 2.08
CA MET A 1 20.70 32.27 2.01
C MET A 1 19.40 31.68 1.50
N ALA A 2 19.38 31.06 0.34
CA ALA A 2 18.19 30.38 -0.15
C ALA A 2 17.87 29.24 0.84
N LYS A 3 16.65 29.25 1.38
CA LYS A 3 16.14 28.17 2.24
C LYS A 3 16.16 26.90 1.40
N MET A 4 17.02 25.94 1.71
CA MET A 4 16.99 24.64 1.04
C MET A 4 15.59 24.08 1.23
N ALA A 5 14.91 23.77 0.11
CA ALA A 5 13.62 23.13 0.17
C ALA A 5 13.76 21.84 0.98
N THR A 6 13.01 21.74 2.07
CA THR A 6 13.02 20.53 2.90
C THR A 6 12.34 19.40 2.13
N LEU A 7 13.05 18.30 1.90
CA LEU A 7 12.47 17.10 1.32
C LEU A 7 11.29 16.61 2.19
N PRO A 8 10.21 16.13 1.60
CA PRO A 8 9.10 15.57 2.38
C PRO A 8 9.53 14.29 3.11
N ASN A 9 8.89 14.01 4.24
CA ASN A 9 8.95 12.70 4.86
C ASN A 9 8.20 11.70 4.00
N ILE A 10 8.61 10.43 4.02
CA ILE A 10 7.95 9.35 3.31
C ILE A 10 7.53 8.29 4.32
N VAL A 11 6.24 7.96 4.35
CA VAL A 11 5.70 6.87 5.18
C VAL A 11 5.20 5.77 4.26
N LEU A 12 5.79 4.57 4.40
CA LEU A 12 5.51 3.38 3.61
C LEU A 12 4.60 2.45 4.40
N VAL A 13 3.41 2.19 3.88
CA VAL A 13 2.34 1.42 4.54
C VAL A 13 2.19 0.08 3.85
N HIS A 14 2.54 -1.00 4.56
CA HIS A 14 2.44 -2.37 4.03
C HIS A 14 0.99 -2.86 3.98
N GLY A 15 0.74 -3.89 3.19
CA GLY A 15 -0.54 -4.59 3.08
C GLY A 15 -0.70 -5.75 4.05
N ALA A 16 -1.76 -6.54 3.84
CA ALA A 16 -1.95 -7.83 4.48
C ALA A 16 -0.83 -8.80 4.08
N TRP A 17 -0.56 -9.79 4.91
CA TRP A 17 0.44 -10.86 4.69
C TRP A 17 1.86 -10.35 4.44
N ALA A 18 2.10 -9.08 4.74
CA ALA A 18 3.38 -8.41 4.65
C ALA A 18 3.64 -7.61 5.93
N ASP A 19 4.82 -7.02 6.03
CA ASP A 19 5.22 -6.15 7.10
C ASP A 19 6.12 -5.01 6.59
N GLY A 20 6.60 -4.15 7.49
CA GLY A 20 7.45 -3.02 7.11
C GLY A 20 8.74 -3.42 6.40
N SER A 21 9.25 -4.65 6.60
CA SER A 21 10.47 -5.13 5.95
C SER A 21 10.29 -5.41 4.45
N SER A 22 9.05 -5.58 3.97
CA SER A 22 8.76 -5.71 2.55
C SER A 22 9.20 -4.48 1.73
N TRP A 23 9.37 -3.36 2.40
CA TRP A 23 9.85 -2.10 1.82
C TRP A 23 11.38 -1.93 1.85
N SER A 24 12.17 -2.89 2.39
CA SER A 24 13.61 -2.72 2.65
C SER A 24 14.38 -2.18 1.45
N ALA A 25 14.18 -2.74 0.26
CA ALA A 25 14.87 -2.30 -0.95
C ALA A 25 14.52 -0.86 -1.38
N VAL A 26 13.27 -0.43 -1.14
CA VAL A 26 12.81 0.95 -1.40
C VAL A 26 13.34 1.89 -0.33
N VAL A 27 13.35 1.47 0.94
CA VAL A 27 13.90 2.24 2.08
C VAL A 27 15.38 2.55 1.84
N GLU A 28 16.19 1.54 1.51
CA GLU A 28 17.63 1.70 1.24
C GLU A 28 17.89 2.78 0.16
N ARG A 29 17.14 2.72 -0.94
CA ARG A 29 17.28 3.66 -2.06
C ARG A 29 16.86 5.09 -1.70
N LEU A 30 15.73 5.22 -0.97
CA LEU A 30 15.26 6.53 -0.53
C LEU A 30 16.21 7.17 0.49
N GLN A 31 16.76 6.37 1.41
CA GLN A 31 17.76 6.84 2.38
C GLN A 31 19.08 7.24 1.70
N ALA A 32 19.52 6.51 0.67
CA ALA A 32 20.68 6.90 -0.14
C ALA A 32 20.48 8.26 -0.80
N ASP A 33 19.24 8.62 -1.16
CA ASP A 33 18.85 9.94 -1.69
C ASP A 33 18.52 10.97 -0.60
N SER A 34 18.87 10.68 0.66
CA SER A 34 18.68 11.56 1.83
C SER A 34 17.23 11.86 2.23
N TYR A 35 16.27 11.04 1.82
CA TYR A 35 14.89 11.15 2.32
C TYR A 35 14.75 10.60 3.74
N THR A 36 13.88 11.24 4.54
CA THR A 36 13.44 10.70 5.82
C THR A 36 12.32 9.69 5.56
N VAL A 37 12.57 8.41 5.86
CA VAL A 37 11.66 7.30 5.56
C VAL A 37 11.24 6.58 6.83
N THR A 38 9.97 6.24 6.92
CA THR A 38 9.41 5.40 7.99
C THR A 38 8.54 4.30 7.39
N ALA A 39 8.82 3.04 7.70
CA ALA A 39 8.03 1.88 7.32
C ALA A 39 7.51 1.18 8.59
N PRO A 40 6.41 1.67 9.18
CA PRO A 40 5.90 1.17 10.45
C PRO A 40 5.21 -0.17 10.31
N GLN A 41 5.10 -0.91 11.42
CA GLN A 41 4.28 -2.10 11.53
C GLN A 41 2.84 -1.72 11.86
N PHE A 42 1.88 -2.42 11.23
CA PHE A 42 0.44 -2.26 11.45
C PHE A 42 -0.14 -3.51 12.12
N PRO A 43 -1.12 -3.38 13.03
CA PRO A 43 -1.66 -4.52 13.76
C PRO A 43 -2.50 -5.47 12.90
N LEU A 44 -3.06 -5.01 11.79
CA LEU A 44 -3.93 -5.73 10.87
C LEU A 44 -5.19 -6.34 11.54
N THR A 45 -5.61 -5.79 12.67
CA THR A 45 -6.77 -6.23 13.46
C THR A 45 -8.09 -5.64 12.96
N SER A 46 -8.11 -4.36 12.61
CA SER A 46 -9.24 -3.64 12.03
C SER A 46 -8.75 -2.46 11.19
N LEU A 47 -9.57 -1.95 10.29
CA LEU A 47 -9.23 -0.72 9.54
C LEU A 47 -9.06 0.47 10.50
N ALA A 48 -9.93 0.56 11.50
CA ALA A 48 -9.87 1.61 12.52
C ALA A 48 -8.55 1.60 13.30
N ASP A 49 -8.08 0.43 13.76
CA ASP A 49 -6.81 0.29 14.48
C ASP A 49 -5.61 0.65 13.58
N ASN A 50 -5.65 0.23 12.31
CA ASN A 50 -4.61 0.53 11.35
C ASN A 50 -4.54 2.05 11.06
N VAL A 51 -5.68 2.72 10.89
CA VAL A 51 -5.75 4.18 10.74
C VAL A 51 -5.27 4.89 12.00
N ALA A 52 -5.65 4.41 13.19
CA ALA A 52 -5.17 4.97 14.46
C ALA A 52 -3.64 4.83 14.57
N ARG A 53 -3.07 3.68 14.16
CA ARG A 53 -1.63 3.48 14.09
C ARG A 53 -0.96 4.45 13.11
N LEU A 54 -1.53 4.63 11.92
CA LEU A 54 -1.01 5.58 10.94
C LEU A 54 -1.02 7.02 11.49
N ARG A 55 -2.09 7.45 12.18
CA ARG A 55 -2.16 8.76 12.83
C ARG A 55 -1.07 8.95 13.90
N GLN A 56 -0.76 7.91 14.69
CA GLN A 56 0.34 7.95 15.67
C GLN A 56 1.70 8.13 14.98
N VAL A 57 1.92 7.48 13.85
CA VAL A 57 3.15 7.64 13.05
C VAL A 57 3.23 9.06 12.50
N LEU A 58 2.15 9.58 11.92
CA LEU A 58 2.09 10.92 11.34
C LEU A 58 2.30 12.02 12.39
N ALA A 59 1.84 11.84 13.62
CA ALA A 59 2.06 12.78 14.72
C ALA A 59 3.55 12.94 15.07
N ARG A 60 4.41 12.00 14.67
CA ARG A 60 5.86 12.05 14.84
C ARG A 60 6.60 12.62 13.63
N GLN A 61 5.90 12.85 12.50
CA GLN A 61 6.49 13.42 11.30
C GLN A 61 6.45 14.96 11.39
N HIS A 62 7.59 15.59 11.27
CA HIS A 62 7.70 17.05 11.24
C HIS A 62 7.77 17.53 9.80
N GLY A 63 6.74 18.26 9.36
CA GLY A 63 6.65 18.81 8.00
C GLY A 63 5.85 17.95 7.01
N PRO A 64 5.92 18.29 5.71
CA PRO A 64 5.13 17.64 4.67
C PRO A 64 5.49 16.16 4.55
N THR A 65 4.47 15.31 4.39
CA THR A 65 4.62 13.86 4.37
C THR A 65 3.89 13.26 3.18
N LEU A 66 4.58 12.45 2.38
CA LEU A 66 4.02 11.62 1.32
C LEU A 66 3.69 10.23 1.90
N LEU A 67 2.48 9.75 1.68
CA LEU A 67 2.08 8.38 2.03
C LEU A 67 2.20 7.47 0.82
N VAL A 68 2.75 6.28 1.03
CA VAL A 68 2.83 5.22 0.01
C VAL A 68 2.18 3.97 0.59
N GLY A 69 1.10 3.48 -0.01
CA GLY A 69 0.36 2.32 0.46
C GLY A 69 0.38 1.18 -0.55
N HIS A 70 0.77 -0.02 -0.09
CA HIS A 70 0.71 -1.25 -0.87
C HIS A 70 -0.53 -2.06 -0.49
N SER A 71 -1.25 -2.60 -1.48
CA SER A 71 -2.35 -3.54 -1.24
C SER A 71 -3.39 -2.99 -0.24
N TYR A 72 -3.66 -3.71 0.85
CA TYR A 72 -4.47 -3.25 1.98
C TYR A 72 -3.94 -1.95 2.61
N GLY A 73 -2.63 -1.69 2.54
CA GLY A 73 -2.05 -0.41 2.92
C GLY A 73 -2.60 0.77 2.11
N GLY A 74 -3.01 0.53 0.86
CA GLY A 74 -3.77 1.49 0.05
C GLY A 74 -5.11 1.85 0.69
N GLN A 75 -5.86 0.86 1.23
CA GLN A 75 -7.09 1.14 1.99
C GLN A 75 -6.81 1.94 3.27
N ILE A 76 -5.72 1.63 3.99
CA ILE A 76 -5.35 2.36 5.22
C ILE A 76 -5.09 3.84 4.91
N ILE A 77 -4.28 4.17 3.89
CA ILE A 77 -4.02 5.56 3.54
C ILE A 77 -5.26 6.27 2.98
N THR A 78 -6.15 5.54 2.30
CA THR A 78 -7.44 6.04 1.82
C THR A 78 -8.35 6.41 2.99
N ALA A 79 -8.44 5.55 4.00
CA ALA A 79 -9.31 5.71 5.17
C ALA A 79 -8.83 6.79 6.16
N LEU A 80 -7.61 7.31 5.99
CA LEU A 80 -7.10 8.42 6.80
C LEU A 80 -8.00 9.67 6.68
N GLY A 81 -8.68 9.83 5.53
CA GLY A 81 -9.57 10.96 5.27
C GLY A 81 -8.82 12.30 5.13
N ALA A 82 -9.55 13.39 5.33
CA ALA A 82 -9.01 14.74 5.15
C ALA A 82 -8.28 15.30 6.39
N ASP A 83 -8.23 14.55 7.49
CA ASP A 83 -7.81 15.05 8.81
C ASP A 83 -6.31 14.79 9.10
N ALA A 84 -5.48 14.91 8.08
CA ALA A 84 -4.02 14.77 8.21
C ALA A 84 -3.35 15.96 7.50
N PRO A 85 -3.25 17.11 8.14
CA PRO A 85 -2.82 18.37 7.50
C PRO A 85 -1.37 18.35 7.00
N ASN A 86 -0.53 17.45 7.53
CA ASN A 86 0.84 17.27 7.07
C ASN A 86 0.96 16.30 5.89
N VAL A 87 -0.09 15.60 5.49
CA VAL A 87 -0.09 14.72 4.32
C VAL A 87 -0.32 15.53 3.06
N ILE A 88 0.61 15.43 2.10
CA ILE A 88 0.61 16.24 0.88
C ILE A 88 0.29 15.46 -0.39
N GLY A 89 0.26 14.12 -0.33
CA GLY A 89 -0.05 13.26 -1.47
C GLY A 89 -0.09 11.79 -1.08
N LEU A 90 -0.66 10.99 -1.98
CA LEU A 90 -0.86 9.55 -1.80
C LEU A 90 -0.31 8.80 -3.02
N VAL A 91 0.49 7.77 -2.77
CA VAL A 91 1.00 6.84 -3.79
C VAL A 91 0.46 5.46 -3.49
N TYR A 92 -0.14 4.82 -4.47
CA TYR A 92 -0.68 3.46 -4.39
C TYR A 92 0.22 2.51 -5.19
N ILE A 93 0.61 1.40 -4.59
CA ILE A 93 1.38 0.34 -5.23
C ILE A 93 0.53 -0.92 -5.20
N ALA A 94 -0.02 -1.36 -6.35
CA ALA A 94 -0.95 -2.49 -6.40
C ALA A 94 -1.96 -2.43 -5.24
N GLY A 95 -2.64 -1.30 -5.06
CA GLY A 95 -3.33 -0.97 -3.80
C GLY A 95 -4.83 -0.76 -3.95
N PHE A 96 -5.57 -0.98 -2.87
CA PHE A 96 -7.00 -0.70 -2.82
C PHE A 96 -7.25 0.82 -2.70
N GLY A 97 -7.88 1.39 -3.73
CA GLY A 97 -8.32 2.78 -3.78
C GLY A 97 -9.85 2.91 -3.69
N LEU A 98 -10.43 2.47 -2.57
CA LEU A 98 -11.89 2.39 -2.38
C LEU A 98 -12.54 3.77 -2.33
N ASP A 99 -13.82 3.84 -2.76
CA ASP A 99 -14.67 5.02 -2.56
C ASP A 99 -15.54 4.85 -1.31
N GLN A 100 -16.19 5.92 -0.91
CA GLN A 100 -17.12 5.95 0.21
C GLN A 100 -18.24 4.91 0.02
N GLY A 101 -18.48 4.13 1.06
CA GLY A 101 -19.50 3.07 1.06
C GLY A 101 -19.01 1.71 0.53
N GLU A 102 -17.81 1.62 -0.05
CA GLU A 102 -17.22 0.35 -0.51
C GLU A 102 -16.48 -0.37 0.60
N SER A 103 -16.35 -1.70 0.47
CA SER A 103 -15.45 -2.54 1.27
C SER A 103 -14.73 -3.54 0.36
N ILE A 104 -13.56 -4.02 0.77
CA ILE A 104 -12.82 -5.06 0.01
C ILE A 104 -13.68 -6.30 -0.15
N GLY A 105 -14.33 -6.76 0.92
CA GLY A 105 -15.17 -7.95 0.88
C GLY A 105 -16.32 -7.85 -0.11
N ALA A 106 -16.97 -6.67 -0.21
CA ALA A 106 -18.03 -6.44 -1.20
C ALA A 106 -17.48 -6.44 -2.64
N LEU A 107 -16.26 -5.95 -2.87
CA LEU A 107 -15.62 -6.00 -4.18
C LEU A 107 -15.24 -7.42 -4.57
N LEU A 108 -14.65 -8.18 -3.66
CA LEU A 108 -14.27 -9.58 -3.89
C LEU A 108 -15.48 -10.47 -4.18
N ALA A 109 -16.65 -10.15 -3.61
CA ALA A 109 -17.90 -10.88 -3.85
C ALA A 109 -18.50 -10.66 -5.25
N GLN A 110 -18.01 -9.70 -6.02
CA GLN A 110 -18.56 -9.37 -7.35
C GLN A 110 -18.02 -10.22 -8.50
N GLY A 111 -16.99 -11.04 -8.27
CA GLY A 111 -16.33 -11.83 -9.31
C GLY A 111 -15.75 -13.13 -8.80
N ALA A 112 -14.97 -13.79 -9.65
CA ALA A 112 -14.18 -14.94 -9.24
C ALA A 112 -13.11 -14.51 -8.23
N SER A 113 -12.87 -15.36 -7.23
CA SER A 113 -11.78 -15.13 -6.27
C SER A 113 -10.43 -15.07 -7.00
N PRO A 114 -9.62 -14.03 -6.76
CA PRO A 114 -8.26 -13.98 -7.30
C PRO A 114 -7.43 -15.21 -6.85
N PRO A 115 -6.53 -15.73 -7.70
CA PRO A 115 -5.76 -16.94 -7.38
C PRO A 115 -5.05 -16.90 -6.03
N ALA A 116 -4.40 -15.80 -5.69
CA ALA A 116 -3.64 -15.68 -4.43
C ALA A 116 -4.50 -15.81 -3.16
N ILE A 117 -5.80 -15.49 -3.23
CA ILE A 117 -6.70 -15.52 -2.06
C ILE A 117 -7.80 -16.57 -2.19
N ALA A 118 -7.68 -17.49 -3.16
CA ALA A 118 -8.69 -18.52 -3.40
C ALA A 118 -8.79 -19.55 -2.24
N HIS A 119 -7.70 -19.76 -1.51
CA HIS A 119 -7.60 -20.77 -0.46
C HIS A 119 -7.18 -20.17 0.89
N LEU A 120 -7.68 -18.96 1.21
CA LEU A 120 -7.40 -18.34 2.51
C LEU A 120 -7.75 -19.28 3.66
N ASP A 121 -6.80 -19.48 4.57
CA ASP A 121 -7.00 -20.20 5.81
C ASP A 121 -7.40 -19.22 6.91
N ILE A 122 -8.58 -19.42 7.49
CA ILE A 122 -9.08 -18.58 8.58
C ILE A 122 -8.87 -19.32 9.89
N ASP A 123 -7.98 -18.77 10.73
CA ASP A 123 -7.70 -19.36 12.03
C ASP A 123 -8.89 -19.20 13.02
N PRO A 124 -8.87 -19.94 14.16
CA PRO A 124 -9.94 -19.86 15.16
C PRO A 124 -10.15 -18.47 15.77
N GLN A 125 -9.20 -17.56 15.63
CA GLN A 125 -9.26 -16.17 16.07
C GLN A 125 -9.82 -15.23 14.98
N GLY A 126 -10.11 -15.76 13.79
CA GLY A 126 -10.68 -15.02 12.67
C GLY A 126 -9.66 -14.27 11.83
N PHE A 127 -8.37 -14.66 11.88
CA PHE A 127 -7.34 -14.09 11.02
C PHE A 127 -7.13 -14.93 9.76
N ALA A 128 -7.01 -14.26 8.64
CA ALA A 128 -6.80 -14.85 7.31
C ALA A 128 -5.31 -14.98 7.01
N TRP A 129 -4.89 -16.19 6.68
CA TRP A 129 -3.55 -16.56 6.29
C TRP A 129 -3.52 -17.01 4.83
N LEU A 130 -2.43 -16.72 4.13
CA LEU A 130 -2.16 -17.31 2.82
C LEU A 130 -1.43 -18.65 3.01
N PRO A 131 -1.89 -19.75 2.38
CA PRO A 131 -1.09 -20.97 2.26
C PRO A 131 0.22 -20.73 1.50
N GLU A 132 1.27 -21.54 1.79
CA GLU A 132 2.58 -21.36 1.16
C GLU A 132 2.52 -21.42 -0.36
N GLU A 133 1.73 -22.34 -0.92
CA GLU A 133 1.57 -22.50 -2.37
C GLU A 133 1.01 -21.22 -3.00
N ASP A 134 -0.04 -20.63 -2.44
CA ASP A 134 -0.65 -19.39 -2.95
C ASP A 134 0.25 -18.18 -2.70
N PHE A 135 0.94 -18.14 -1.55
CA PHE A 135 1.87 -17.06 -1.26
C PHE A 135 3.03 -17.00 -2.27
N VAL A 136 3.70 -18.14 -2.47
CA VAL A 136 4.87 -18.22 -3.36
C VAL A 136 4.47 -18.22 -4.83
N GLY A 137 3.36 -18.93 -5.18
CA GLY A 137 2.94 -19.11 -6.56
C GLY A 137 2.11 -17.95 -7.14
N HIS A 138 1.45 -17.14 -6.29
CA HIS A 138 0.52 -16.11 -6.75
C HIS A 138 0.78 -14.73 -6.12
N PHE A 139 0.94 -14.65 -4.79
CA PHE A 139 1.15 -13.37 -4.11
C PHE A 139 2.54 -12.76 -4.40
N ALA A 140 3.58 -13.60 -4.40
CA ALA A 140 4.98 -13.21 -4.63
C ALA A 140 5.61 -13.95 -5.82
N ALA A 141 4.84 -14.20 -6.89
CA ALA A 141 5.22 -15.10 -7.98
C ALA A 141 6.44 -14.64 -8.80
N ASP A 142 6.75 -13.35 -8.83
CA ASP A 142 7.90 -12.75 -9.51
C ASP A 142 9.07 -12.42 -8.57
N VAL A 143 8.99 -12.86 -7.30
CA VAL A 143 10.08 -12.76 -6.32
C VAL A 143 10.92 -14.03 -6.35
N ASP A 144 12.23 -13.92 -6.09
CA ASP A 144 13.08 -15.08 -5.89
C ASP A 144 12.44 -16.08 -4.92
N PRO A 145 12.33 -17.38 -5.26
CA PRO A 145 11.57 -18.36 -4.47
C PRO A 145 12.10 -18.55 -3.03
N VAL A 146 13.39 -18.35 -2.79
CA VAL A 146 13.95 -18.42 -1.44
C VAL A 146 13.46 -17.20 -0.62
N LYS A 147 13.51 -16.01 -1.22
CA LYS A 147 13.01 -14.80 -0.60
C LYS A 147 11.48 -14.85 -0.37
N ALA A 148 10.72 -15.36 -1.34
CA ALA A 148 9.27 -15.53 -1.21
C ALA A 148 8.89 -16.46 -0.03
N ARG A 149 9.63 -17.57 0.17
CA ARG A 149 9.44 -18.46 1.35
C ARG A 149 9.83 -17.79 2.67
N VAL A 150 10.84 -16.92 2.70
CA VAL A 150 11.15 -16.12 3.89
C VAL A 150 10.00 -15.15 4.19
N MET A 151 9.46 -14.47 3.17
CA MET A 151 8.31 -13.59 3.31
C MET A 151 7.08 -14.34 3.81
N PHE A 152 6.82 -15.54 3.28
CA PHE A 152 5.76 -16.42 3.78
C PHE A 152 5.92 -16.75 5.27
N ALA A 153 7.13 -17.13 5.69
CA ALA A 153 7.40 -17.51 7.09
C ALA A 153 7.20 -16.38 8.09
N VAL A 154 7.30 -15.12 7.64
CA VAL A 154 7.11 -13.91 8.47
C VAL A 154 5.81 -13.18 8.15
N GLN A 155 4.91 -13.77 7.34
CA GLN A 155 3.65 -13.12 6.98
C GLN A 155 2.85 -12.73 8.22
N GLN A 156 2.26 -11.53 8.19
CA GLN A 156 1.34 -11.08 9.22
C GLN A 156 -0.09 -11.23 8.73
N PRO A 157 -0.93 -12.05 9.39
CA PRO A 157 -2.29 -12.28 8.94
C PRO A 157 -3.17 -11.05 9.11
N LEU A 158 -4.20 -10.96 8.28
CA LEU A 158 -5.21 -9.90 8.36
C LEU A 158 -6.47 -10.44 9.05
N SER A 159 -7.02 -9.69 10.00
CA SER A 159 -8.37 -10.01 10.51
C SER A 159 -9.38 -10.06 9.35
N ALA A 160 -10.07 -11.19 9.19
CA ALA A 160 -11.06 -11.35 8.12
C ALA A 160 -12.19 -10.32 8.20
N SER A 161 -12.51 -9.84 9.41
CA SER A 161 -13.51 -8.78 9.60
C SER A 161 -13.09 -7.45 8.98
N ALA A 162 -11.78 -7.15 8.91
CA ALA A 162 -11.27 -5.91 8.31
C ALA A 162 -11.59 -5.81 6.81
N LEU A 163 -11.75 -6.94 6.12
CA LEU A 163 -12.17 -6.94 4.70
C LEU A 163 -13.60 -6.44 4.50
N GLY A 164 -14.47 -6.61 5.50
CA GLY A 164 -15.86 -6.16 5.48
C GLY A 164 -16.07 -4.71 5.93
N GLU A 165 -15.04 -4.05 6.44
CA GLU A 165 -15.17 -2.68 6.94
C GLU A 165 -15.40 -1.69 5.79
N VAL A 166 -16.45 -0.86 5.99
CA VAL A 166 -16.92 0.08 4.96
C VAL A 166 -16.10 1.36 4.99
N MET A 167 -15.69 1.82 3.81
CA MET A 167 -14.91 3.05 3.63
C MET A 167 -15.73 4.29 3.97
N GLY A 168 -15.17 5.19 4.76
CA GLY A 168 -15.65 6.56 4.93
C GLY A 168 -15.26 7.46 3.75
N VAL A 169 -15.26 8.78 3.95
CA VAL A 169 -14.82 9.73 2.91
C VAL A 169 -13.33 9.54 2.61
N PRO A 170 -12.95 9.16 1.38
CA PRO A 170 -11.57 8.81 1.09
C PRO A 170 -10.67 10.03 0.94
N ALA A 171 -9.42 9.90 1.40
CA ALA A 171 -8.41 10.95 1.37
C ALA A 171 -8.07 11.42 -0.06
N TRP A 172 -8.12 10.53 -1.04
CA TRP A 172 -7.79 10.82 -2.44
C TRP A 172 -8.77 11.83 -3.10
N LYS A 173 -9.94 12.09 -2.51
CA LYS A 173 -10.83 13.16 -2.99
C LYS A 173 -10.27 14.58 -2.77
N LYS A 174 -9.24 14.72 -1.93
CA LYS A 174 -8.64 16.02 -1.59
C LYS A 174 -7.14 16.10 -1.84
N LEU A 175 -6.47 14.97 -2.00
CA LEU A 175 -5.02 14.89 -2.16
C LEU A 175 -4.65 14.41 -3.57
N PRO A 176 -3.57 14.92 -4.16
CA PRO A 176 -3.05 14.41 -5.41
C PRO A 176 -2.60 12.95 -5.23
N THR A 177 -2.79 12.15 -6.28
CA THR A 177 -2.58 10.70 -6.24
C THR A 177 -1.75 10.20 -7.39
N TRP A 178 -0.95 9.18 -7.09
CA TRP A 178 -0.16 8.39 -8.05
C TRP A 178 -0.46 6.92 -7.84
N PHE A 179 -0.45 6.15 -8.91
CA PHE A 179 -0.78 4.74 -8.86
C PHE A 179 0.17 3.92 -9.72
N LEU A 180 0.71 2.84 -9.15
CA LEU A 180 1.38 1.78 -9.88
C LEU A 180 0.43 0.60 -10.00
N VAL A 181 0.07 0.26 -11.25
CA VAL A 181 -0.69 -0.93 -11.61
C VAL A 181 0.28 -2.07 -11.87
N ALA A 182 0.09 -3.20 -11.22
CA ALA A 182 0.84 -4.43 -11.42
C ALA A 182 0.08 -5.32 -12.42
N ASP A 183 0.53 -5.37 -13.69
CA ASP A 183 -0.20 -6.05 -14.78
C ASP A 183 -0.31 -7.57 -14.62
N GLY A 184 0.59 -8.17 -13.83
CA GLY A 184 0.56 -9.59 -13.49
C GLY A 184 -0.01 -9.91 -12.11
N ASP A 185 -0.70 -8.96 -11.45
CA ASP A 185 -1.23 -9.15 -10.10
C ASP A 185 -2.30 -10.25 -10.04
N GLN A 186 -2.09 -11.22 -9.16
CA GLN A 186 -3.00 -12.34 -8.91
C GLN A 186 -3.72 -12.23 -7.56
N THR A 187 -3.56 -11.09 -6.86
CA THR A 187 -4.20 -10.77 -5.57
C THR A 187 -5.29 -9.71 -5.75
N ILE A 188 -4.98 -8.63 -6.46
CA ILE A 188 -5.95 -7.62 -6.92
C ILE A 188 -5.97 -7.69 -8.43
N PRO A 189 -7.10 -8.00 -9.07
CA PRO A 189 -7.15 -8.03 -10.53
C PRO A 189 -6.65 -6.69 -11.14
N PRO A 190 -5.74 -6.70 -12.12
CA PRO A 190 -5.18 -5.48 -12.72
C PRO A 190 -6.25 -4.51 -13.24
N ASP A 191 -7.37 -5.03 -13.74
CA ASP A 191 -8.51 -4.20 -14.18
C ASP A 191 -9.17 -3.45 -13.01
N ALA A 192 -9.18 -4.01 -11.81
CA ALA A 192 -9.66 -3.31 -10.62
C ALA A 192 -8.69 -2.19 -10.22
N GLU A 193 -7.39 -2.43 -10.28
CA GLU A 193 -6.37 -1.41 -10.04
C GLU A 193 -6.48 -0.25 -11.04
N ARG A 194 -6.65 -0.55 -12.34
CA ARG A 194 -6.89 0.46 -13.39
C ARG A 194 -8.15 1.28 -13.12
N GLN A 195 -9.22 0.64 -12.64
CA GLN A 195 -10.47 1.33 -12.26
C GLN A 195 -10.26 2.26 -11.06
N PHE A 196 -9.52 1.81 -10.02
CA PHE A 196 -9.17 2.66 -8.88
C PHE A 196 -8.34 3.86 -9.34
N ALA A 197 -7.27 3.64 -10.09
CA ALA A 197 -6.41 4.71 -10.61
C ALA A 197 -7.20 5.73 -11.44
N LYS A 198 -8.06 5.26 -12.34
CA LYS A 198 -8.90 6.10 -13.20
C LYS A 198 -9.87 6.98 -12.40
N ARG A 199 -10.61 6.39 -11.43
CA ARG A 199 -11.60 7.15 -10.65
C ARG A 199 -10.96 8.18 -9.72
N MET A 200 -9.74 7.92 -9.24
CA MET A 200 -8.97 8.87 -8.45
C MET A 200 -8.34 9.99 -9.29
N GLY A 201 -8.34 9.86 -10.62
CA GLY A 201 -7.58 10.77 -11.50
C GLY A 201 -6.07 10.68 -11.25
N ALA A 202 -5.57 9.51 -10.84
CA ALA A 202 -4.18 9.33 -10.46
C ALA A 202 -3.22 9.42 -11.64
N THR A 203 -2.04 10.00 -11.44
CA THR A 203 -0.92 9.81 -12.36
C THR A 203 -0.49 8.35 -12.29
N THR A 204 -0.74 7.60 -13.37
CA THR A 204 -0.63 6.14 -13.37
C THR A 204 0.57 5.67 -14.17
N VAL A 205 1.27 4.67 -13.64
CA VAL A 205 2.22 3.84 -14.37
C VAL A 205 1.76 2.39 -14.28
N GLU A 206 2.05 1.60 -15.31
CA GLU A 206 1.76 0.18 -15.34
C GLU A 206 3.04 -0.57 -15.63
N ILE A 207 3.31 -1.64 -14.88
CA ILE A 207 4.51 -2.44 -15.00
C ILE A 207 4.18 -3.94 -15.01
N ALA A 208 5.03 -4.72 -15.69
CA ALA A 208 4.94 -6.18 -15.70
C ALA A 208 5.49 -6.76 -14.39
N SER A 209 4.72 -6.63 -13.30
CA SER A 209 5.04 -7.21 -11.98
C SER A 209 3.87 -7.99 -11.42
N ASN A 210 4.14 -8.83 -10.42
CA ASN A 210 3.12 -9.42 -9.57
C ASN A 210 2.79 -8.47 -8.41
N HIS A 211 2.00 -8.92 -7.42
CA HIS A 211 1.43 -8.09 -6.36
C HIS A 211 2.45 -7.31 -5.52
N VAL A 212 3.62 -7.88 -5.22
CA VAL A 212 4.61 -7.27 -4.32
C VAL A 212 5.70 -6.50 -5.09
N ALA A 213 5.28 -5.58 -5.95
CA ALA A 213 6.16 -4.79 -6.82
C ALA A 213 7.31 -4.08 -6.06
N MET A 214 7.11 -3.66 -4.80
CA MET A 214 8.16 -3.03 -3.99
C MET A 214 9.30 -4.00 -3.65
N VAL A 215 9.09 -5.31 -3.79
CA VAL A 215 10.08 -6.36 -3.55
C VAL A 215 10.77 -6.78 -4.83
N SER A 216 9.98 -7.01 -5.91
CA SER A 216 10.46 -7.51 -7.20
C SER A 216 10.97 -6.38 -8.12
N HIS A 217 10.33 -5.20 -8.08
CA HIS A 217 10.59 -4.05 -8.95
C HIS A 217 10.79 -2.74 -8.15
N PRO A 218 11.72 -2.71 -7.16
CA PRO A 218 11.90 -1.57 -6.28
C PRO A 218 12.31 -0.28 -7.00
N ASP A 219 12.96 -0.36 -8.16
CA ASP A 219 13.41 0.81 -8.92
C ASP A 219 12.24 1.53 -9.59
N GLU A 220 11.26 0.79 -10.12
CA GLU A 220 10.03 1.34 -10.70
C GLU A 220 9.16 1.98 -9.62
N VAL A 221 9.06 1.34 -8.46
CA VAL A 221 8.36 1.91 -7.29
C VAL A 221 9.04 3.20 -6.84
N LEU A 222 10.36 3.20 -6.72
CA LEU A 222 11.14 4.41 -6.38
C LEU A 222 10.91 5.53 -7.40
N LYS A 223 10.90 5.22 -8.69
CA LYS A 223 10.67 6.19 -9.76
C LYS A 223 9.30 6.86 -9.61
N LEU A 224 8.25 6.09 -9.31
CA LEU A 224 6.92 6.66 -9.09
C LEU A 224 6.88 7.56 -7.85
N ILE A 225 7.49 7.13 -6.74
CA ILE A 225 7.59 7.94 -5.52
C ILE A 225 8.30 9.27 -5.80
N LYS A 226 9.43 9.24 -6.52
CA LYS A 226 10.15 10.46 -6.91
C LYS A 226 9.35 11.35 -7.86
N THR A 227 8.60 10.76 -8.78
CA THR A 227 7.67 11.50 -9.66
C THR A 227 6.61 12.24 -8.82
N ALA A 228 6.06 11.57 -7.81
CA ALA A 228 5.11 12.20 -6.89
C ALA A 228 5.75 13.39 -6.14
N ILE A 229 6.93 13.20 -5.57
CA ILE A 229 7.64 14.25 -4.83
C ILE A 229 7.92 15.47 -5.72
N HIS A 230 8.39 15.27 -6.95
CA HIS A 230 8.69 16.37 -7.87
C HIS A 230 7.46 17.13 -8.36
N ALA A 231 6.28 16.49 -8.37
CA ALA A 231 5.04 17.12 -8.79
C ALA A 231 4.33 17.88 -7.64
N LEU A 232 4.73 17.62 -6.40
CA LEU A 232 4.14 18.28 -5.22
C LEU A 232 4.72 19.70 -5.06
N PRO A 233 3.88 20.66 -4.62
CA PRO A 233 4.38 22.00 -4.35
C PRO A 233 5.42 21.96 -3.23
N VAL A 234 6.59 22.54 -3.48
CA VAL A 234 7.62 22.71 -2.46
C VAL A 234 7.08 23.69 -1.42
N PRO A 235 6.96 23.31 -0.14
CA PRO A 235 6.56 24.26 0.90
C PRO A 235 7.59 25.39 0.98
N ALA A 236 7.08 26.62 0.95
CA ALA A 236 7.92 27.82 1.05
C ALA A 236 8.60 27.96 2.43
#